data_b8f27cd9e3b53843b983a14a7a9718b2
#
_entry.id   b8f27cd9e3b53843b983a14a7a9718b2
#
_cell.length_a   1.000
_cell.length_b   1.000
_cell.length_c   1.000
_cell.angle_alpha   90.00
_cell.angle_beta   90.00
_cell.angle_gamma   90.00
#
_symmetry.space_group_name_H-M   'P 1'
#
loop_
_entity.id
_entity.type
_entity.pdbx_description
1 polymer ?
#
loop_
_entity_poly.entity_id
_entity_poly.type
_entity_poly.pdbx_seq_one_letter_code
_entity_poly.pdbx_strand_id
1 'polypeptide(L)'
;MPWYCWQGKALVLNIRVQPRASRNEIAGPAGDHLKIRLTTPPVDGKANKHLLEFLAKACGVSKNQIELLSGASARNKRVRIASPKKLPTGIPAPEL
;
A
#
# COMPACT_ATOMS: atom_id res chain seq x y z
N MET A 1 -2.82 -10.24 -13.03
CA MET A 1 -3.40 -10.18 -11.68
C MET A 1 -3.84 -8.76 -11.39
N PRO A 2 -4.98 -8.55 -10.78
CA PRO A 2 -5.34 -7.22 -10.34
C PRO A 2 -4.36 -6.74 -9.27
N TRP A 3 -4.25 -5.42 -9.14
CA TRP A 3 -3.35 -4.81 -8.17
C TRP A 3 -3.83 -4.96 -6.72
N TYR A 4 -5.01 -5.48 -6.50
CA TYR A 4 -5.56 -5.78 -5.18
C TYR A 4 -6.17 -7.18 -5.15
N CYS A 5 -6.26 -7.73 -3.95
CA CYS A 5 -6.89 -9.04 -3.73
C CYS A 5 -7.43 -9.08 -2.30
N TRP A 6 -8.61 -9.61 -2.12
CA TRP A 6 -9.16 -9.84 -0.79
C TRP A 6 -8.84 -11.24 -0.29
N GLN A 7 -8.33 -11.33 0.93
CA GLN A 7 -8.12 -12.58 1.64
C GLN A 7 -8.99 -12.55 2.89
N GLY A 8 -10.25 -13.02 2.78
CA GLY A 8 -11.22 -12.83 3.83
C GLY A 8 -11.48 -11.34 4.04
N LYS A 9 -11.20 -10.84 5.25
CA LYS A 9 -11.34 -9.41 5.58
C LYS A 9 -10.05 -8.64 5.40
N ALA A 10 -8.99 -9.28 4.94
CA ALA A 10 -7.72 -8.62 4.70
C ALA A 10 -7.58 -8.22 3.23
N LEU A 11 -7.06 -7.03 3.00
CA LEU A 11 -6.80 -6.50 1.66
C LEU A 11 -5.32 -6.64 1.36
N VAL A 12 -5.00 -7.30 0.25
CA VAL A 12 -3.62 -7.41 -0.24
C VAL A 12 -3.45 -6.48 -1.43
N LEU A 13 -2.44 -5.63 -1.37
CA LEU A 13 -2.12 -4.67 -2.41
C LEU A 13 -0.75 -4.95 -3.02
N ASN A 14 -0.68 -4.91 -4.34
CA ASN A 14 0.58 -4.85 -5.06
C ASN A 14 0.88 -3.38 -5.31
N ILE A 15 1.95 -2.89 -4.72
CA ILE A 15 2.27 -1.46 -4.71
C ILE A 15 3.60 -1.21 -5.40
N ARG A 16 3.65 -0.15 -6.20
CA ARG A 16 4.90 0.36 -6.74
C ARG A 16 5.15 1.73 -6.15
N VAL A 17 6.26 1.86 -5.42
CA VAL A 17 6.63 3.12 -4.75
C VAL A 17 7.46 3.98 -5.71
N GLN A 18 7.07 5.24 -5.81
CA GLN A 18 7.88 6.26 -6.48
C GLN A 18 8.43 7.19 -5.39
N PRO A 19 9.74 7.07 -5.04
CA PRO A 19 10.33 7.90 -4.00
C PRO A 19 10.65 9.30 -4.53
N ARG A 20 11.05 10.19 -3.61
CA ARG A 20 11.45 11.57 -3.92
C ARG A 20 10.36 12.37 -4.64
N ALA A 21 9.11 12.06 -4.36
CA ALA A 21 8.00 12.82 -4.89
C ALA A 21 7.83 14.13 -4.13
N SER A 22 7.11 15.07 -4.71
CA SER A 22 6.84 16.35 -4.06
C SER A 22 5.83 16.22 -2.92
N ARG A 23 5.03 15.16 -2.90
CA ARG A 23 4.07 14.89 -1.84
C ARG A 23 3.74 13.41 -1.77
N ASN A 24 3.19 12.99 -0.63
CA ASN A 24 2.71 11.63 -0.44
C ASN A 24 1.31 11.52 -1.01
N GLU A 25 1.11 10.62 -1.98
CA GLU A 25 -0.22 10.44 -2.57
C GLU A 25 -0.37 9.08 -3.23
N ILE A 26 -1.62 8.61 -3.33
CA ILE A 26 -1.95 7.44 -4.13
C ILE A 26 -2.21 7.95 -5.54
N ALA A 27 -1.30 7.61 -6.46
CA ALA A 27 -1.40 8.08 -7.84
C ALA A 27 -2.42 7.32 -8.67
N GLY A 28 -2.75 6.09 -8.25
CA GLY A 28 -3.75 5.27 -8.91
C GLY A 28 -3.19 3.98 -9.47
N PRO A 29 -4.08 3.09 -9.96
CA PRO A 29 -3.65 1.83 -10.55
C PRO A 29 -2.89 2.04 -11.85
N ALA A 30 -1.86 1.22 -12.06
CA ALA A 30 -1.07 1.20 -13.29
C ALA A 30 -0.69 -0.24 -13.55
N GLY A 31 -1.33 -0.88 -14.55
CA GLY A 31 -1.12 -2.30 -14.80
C GLY A 31 -1.61 -3.15 -13.63
N ASP A 32 -0.74 -4.01 -13.12
CA ASP A 32 -1.07 -4.93 -12.03
C ASP A 32 -0.58 -4.45 -10.67
N HIS A 33 -0.35 -3.14 -10.52
CA HIS A 33 0.07 -2.55 -9.23
C HIS A 33 -0.58 -1.18 -9.02
N LEU A 34 -0.59 -0.75 -7.76
CA LEU A 34 -1.04 0.57 -7.36
C LEU A 34 0.18 1.46 -7.16
N LYS A 35 0.24 2.57 -7.90
CA LYS A 35 1.35 3.51 -7.79
C LYS A 35 1.12 4.44 -6.62
N ILE A 36 2.11 4.50 -5.73
CA ILE A 36 2.10 5.40 -4.56
C ILE A 36 3.36 6.26 -4.62
N ARG A 37 3.17 7.57 -4.52
CA ARG A 37 4.27 8.54 -4.45
C ARG A 37 4.59 8.85 -3.00
N LEU A 38 5.87 8.83 -2.66
CA LEU A 38 6.34 9.16 -1.32
C LEU A 38 7.46 10.18 -1.39
N THR A 39 7.46 11.12 -0.45
CA THR A 39 8.51 12.14 -0.35
C THR A 39 9.83 11.57 0.16
N THR A 40 9.80 10.38 0.77
CA THR A 40 10.97 9.75 1.37
C THR A 40 12.01 9.39 0.31
N PRO A 41 13.32 9.61 0.59
CA PRO A 41 14.37 9.11 -0.27
C PRO A 41 14.35 7.57 -0.35
N PRO A 42 14.87 6.95 -1.41
CA PRO A 42 14.88 5.50 -1.55
C PRO A 42 15.97 4.85 -0.70
N VAL A 43 15.91 5.06 0.62
CA VAL A 43 16.82 4.49 1.59
C VAL A 43 16.13 3.31 2.25
N ASP A 44 16.83 2.19 2.35
CA ASP A 44 16.30 0.96 2.90
C ASP A 44 15.70 1.16 4.29
N GLY A 45 14.53 0.60 4.51
CA GLY A 45 13.83 0.66 5.78
C GLY A 45 12.98 1.90 5.98
N LYS A 46 13.48 3.08 5.61
CA LYS A 46 12.73 4.33 5.79
C LYS A 46 11.52 4.42 4.87
N ALA A 47 11.69 4.05 3.60
CA ALA A 47 10.59 4.07 2.65
C ALA A 47 9.52 3.04 3.04
N ASN A 48 9.91 1.87 3.52
CA ASN A 48 8.96 0.85 3.97
C ASN A 48 8.15 1.34 5.16
N LYS A 49 8.81 1.91 6.16
CA LYS A 49 8.15 2.46 7.34
C LYS A 49 7.18 3.57 6.96
N HIS A 50 7.61 4.48 6.09
CA HIS A 50 6.79 5.59 5.64
C HIS A 50 5.58 5.09 4.84
N LEU A 51 5.77 4.08 3.98
CA LEU A 51 4.69 3.47 3.21
C LEU A 51 3.62 2.88 4.14
N LEU A 52 4.03 2.12 5.15
CA LEU A 52 3.09 1.52 6.09
C LEU A 52 2.34 2.57 6.90
N GLU A 53 3.01 3.63 7.33
CA GLU A 53 2.36 4.76 8.03
C GLU A 53 1.34 5.47 7.11
N PHE A 54 1.71 5.70 5.87
CA PHE A 54 0.84 6.34 4.89
C PHE A 54 -0.41 5.50 4.63
N LEU A 55 -0.23 4.19 4.43
CA LEU A 55 -1.35 3.27 4.19
C LEU A 55 -2.25 3.14 5.41
N ALA A 56 -1.67 3.14 6.61
CA ALA A 56 -2.46 3.07 7.84
C ALA A 56 -3.43 4.26 7.92
N LYS A 57 -2.96 5.45 7.61
CA LYS A 57 -3.82 6.64 7.57
C LYS A 57 -4.86 6.54 6.45
N ALA A 58 -4.44 6.13 5.26
CA ALA A 58 -5.33 6.03 4.11
C ALA A 58 -6.46 5.01 4.33
N CYS A 59 -6.17 3.93 5.02
CA CYS A 59 -7.13 2.86 5.28
C CYS A 59 -7.82 2.97 6.64
N GLY A 60 -7.48 3.98 7.44
CA GLY A 60 -8.11 4.21 8.74
C GLY A 60 -7.82 3.13 9.76
N VAL A 61 -6.61 2.55 9.74
CA VAL A 61 -6.21 1.47 10.65
C VAL A 61 -4.90 1.82 11.34
N SER A 62 -4.53 1.01 12.34
CA SER A 62 -3.24 1.15 12.99
C SER A 62 -2.14 0.45 12.17
N LYS A 63 -0.89 0.84 12.40
CA LYS A 63 0.26 0.20 11.73
C LYS A 63 0.34 -1.29 12.02
N ASN A 64 -0.12 -1.74 13.18
CA ASN A 64 -0.13 -3.15 13.53
C ASN A 64 -1.03 -4.01 12.65
N GLN A 65 -1.96 -3.39 11.94
CA GLN A 65 -2.86 -4.08 11.02
C GLN A 65 -2.28 -4.19 9.62
N ILE A 66 -1.10 -3.65 9.37
CA ILE A 66 -0.45 -3.66 8.06
C ILE A 66 0.83 -4.48 8.12
N GLU A 67 0.99 -5.38 7.15
CA GLU A 67 2.13 -6.26 7.06
C GLU A 67 2.76 -6.18 5.67
N LEU A 68 4.07 -5.98 5.61
CA LEU A 68 4.82 -6.05 4.35
C LEU A 68 5.13 -7.51 4.05
N LEU A 69 4.51 -8.05 3.01
CA LEU A 69 4.64 -9.46 2.66
C LEU A 69 5.89 -9.73 1.83
N SER A 70 6.27 -8.80 0.96
CA SER A 70 7.45 -8.98 0.11
C SER A 70 7.90 -7.63 -0.44
N GLY A 71 9.11 -7.60 -1.01
CA GLY A 71 9.64 -6.42 -1.68
C GLY A 71 10.27 -5.41 -0.74
N ALA A 72 10.82 -5.82 0.41
CA ALA A 72 11.40 -4.89 1.38
C ALA A 72 12.51 -4.02 0.76
N SER A 73 13.30 -4.56 -0.16
CA SER A 73 14.38 -3.85 -0.84
C SER A 73 14.05 -3.46 -2.27
N ALA A 74 12.80 -3.60 -2.68
CA ALA A 74 12.37 -3.35 -4.05
C ALA A 74 11.37 -2.20 -4.12
N ARG A 75 11.20 -1.62 -5.32
CA ARG A 75 10.15 -0.64 -5.55
C ARG A 75 8.77 -1.25 -5.60
N ASN A 76 8.69 -2.51 -6.05
CA ASN A 76 7.44 -3.26 -6.04
C ASN A 76 7.32 -3.96 -4.71
N LYS A 77 6.22 -3.69 -4.00
CA LYS A 77 5.98 -4.22 -2.67
C LYS A 77 4.60 -4.84 -2.60
N ARG A 78 4.49 -5.86 -1.79
CA ARG A 78 3.21 -6.50 -1.52
C ARG A 78 2.88 -6.31 -0.05
N VAL A 79 1.69 -5.77 0.23
CA VAL A 79 1.27 -5.38 1.57
C VAL A 79 -0.09 -5.98 1.87
N ARG A 80 -0.27 -6.45 3.10
CA ARG A 80 -1.56 -6.95 3.58
C ARG A 80 -2.09 -6.03 4.67
N ILE A 81 -3.36 -5.64 4.54
CA ILE A 81 -4.02 -4.75 5.49
C ILE A 81 -5.19 -5.50 6.10
N ALA A 82 -5.14 -5.73 7.40
CA ALA A 82 -6.22 -6.44 8.11
C ALA A 82 -7.39 -5.49 8.36
N SER A 83 -8.58 -5.88 7.91
CA SER A 83 -9.84 -5.18 8.17
C SER A 83 -9.76 -3.66 7.95
N PRO A 84 -9.42 -3.19 6.74
CA PRO A 84 -9.34 -1.75 6.48
C PRO A 84 -10.71 -1.09 6.67
N LYS A 85 -10.73 0.08 7.31
CA LYS A 85 -11.96 0.85 7.53
C LYS A 85 -12.29 1.75 6.36
N LYS A 86 -11.27 2.18 5.61
CA LYS A 86 -11.41 2.97 4.40
C LYS A 86 -10.69 2.25 3.28
N LEU A 87 -11.18 2.41 2.05
CA LEU A 87 -10.57 1.75 0.90
C LEU A 87 -9.97 2.81 -0.02
N PRO A 88 -8.76 2.57 -0.54
CA PRO A 88 -8.23 3.43 -1.60
C PRO A 88 -9.17 3.44 -2.80
N THR A 89 -9.04 4.48 -3.62
CA THR A 89 -9.87 4.68 -4.81
C THR A 89 -9.86 3.43 -5.71
N GLY A 90 -11.04 3.00 -6.11
CA GLY A 90 -11.20 1.93 -7.09
C GLY A 90 -11.25 0.53 -6.51
N ILE A 91 -11.18 0.37 -5.20
CA ILE A 91 -11.29 -0.96 -4.58
C ILE A 91 -12.72 -1.20 -4.13
N PRO A 92 -13.40 -2.25 -4.64
CA PRO A 92 -14.72 -2.61 -4.13
C PRO A 92 -14.60 -3.26 -2.75
N ALA A 93 -15.68 -3.19 -1.97
CA ALA A 93 -15.75 -3.85 -0.69
C ALA A 93 -15.64 -5.37 -0.86
N PRO A 94 -15.16 -6.10 0.17
CA PRO A 94 -15.07 -7.55 0.06
C PRO A 94 -16.45 -8.18 -0.06
N GLU A 95 -16.52 -9.24 -0.83
CA GLU A 95 -17.73 -10.06 -0.89
C GLU A 95 -17.75 -10.94 0.37
N LEU A 96 -18.83 -10.81 1.13
CA LEU A 96 -19.03 -11.60 2.34
C LEU A 96 -19.99 -12.74 2.08
#